data_d100cf8658bf56749aebf6a218dd3de3
#
_entry.id   d100cf8658bf56749aebf6a218dd3de3
#
_cell.length_a   1.000
_cell.length_b   1.000
_cell.length_c   1.000
_cell.angle_alpha   90.00
_cell.angle_beta   90.00
_cell.angle_gamma   90.00
#
_symmetry.space_group_name_H-M   'P 1'
#
loop_
_entity.id
_entity.type
_entity.pdbx_description
1 polymer ?
#
loop_
_entity_poly.entity_id
_entity_poly.type
_entity_poly.pdbx_seq_one_letter_code
_entity_poly.pdbx_strand_id
1 'polypeptide(L)'
;MLNVVVVQGVVSRPAQLVELPSGGRLVHVEVTVRQSEGPAETVPVSWFDPPAWAGDLQVGAEVVVAGRVRRRFFRAGGVTQSRTEVVAAKGSPLSSQRSVAAILQEAVSVIEGAAD
;
A
#
# COMPACT_ATOMS: atom_id res chain seq x y z
N MET A 1 5.89 -8.18 -18.46
CA MET A 1 6.14 -8.62 -17.07
C MET A 1 5.10 -8.01 -16.15
N LEU A 2 4.75 -8.72 -15.09
CA LEU A 2 3.64 -8.35 -14.21
C LEU A 2 4.15 -8.11 -12.78
N ASN A 3 3.73 -7.00 -12.19
CA ASN A 3 3.98 -6.71 -10.78
C ASN A 3 2.74 -5.99 -10.23
N VAL A 4 1.78 -6.77 -9.77
CA VAL A 4 0.50 -6.27 -9.25
C VAL A 4 0.26 -6.87 -7.89
N VAL A 5 -0.08 -6.01 -6.93
CA VAL A 5 -0.43 -6.41 -5.57
C VAL A 5 -1.73 -5.73 -5.19
N VAL A 6 -2.63 -6.48 -4.62
CA VAL A 6 -3.83 -5.95 -3.95
C VAL A 6 -3.81 -6.46 -2.53
N VAL A 7 -3.89 -5.55 -1.58
CA VAL A 7 -3.88 -5.86 -0.16
C VAL A 7 -5.13 -5.29 0.47
N GLN A 8 -5.86 -6.11 1.20
CA GLN A 8 -6.96 -5.69 2.05
C GLN A 8 -6.59 -6.01 3.49
N GLY A 9 -6.73 -5.05 4.36
CA GLY A 9 -6.40 -5.27 5.76
C GLY A 9 -6.72 -4.08 6.63
N VAL A 10 -6.13 -4.12 7.81
CA VAL A 10 -6.38 -3.14 8.87
C VAL A 10 -5.10 -2.34 9.12
N VAL A 11 -5.23 -1.03 9.20
CA VAL A 11 -4.10 -0.16 9.56
C VAL A 11 -3.68 -0.50 10.98
N SER A 12 -2.41 -0.86 11.17
CA SER A 12 -1.87 -1.29 12.46
C SER A 12 -1.10 -0.22 13.20
N ARG A 13 -0.76 0.88 12.52
CA ARG A 13 -0.14 2.07 13.11
C ARG A 13 -0.70 3.30 12.41
N PRO A 14 -0.77 4.46 13.09
CA PRO A 14 -1.20 5.68 12.42
C PRO A 14 -0.33 5.98 11.19
N ALA A 15 -0.95 6.44 10.13
CA ALA A 15 -0.23 6.83 8.92
C ALA A 15 0.75 7.97 9.23
N GLN A 16 1.90 7.94 8.57
CA GLN A 16 2.92 8.97 8.70
C GLN A 16 3.02 9.75 7.40
N LEU A 17 2.76 11.04 7.48
CA LEU A 17 2.91 11.94 6.34
C LEU A 17 4.32 12.52 6.32
N VAL A 18 4.97 12.40 5.17
CA VAL A 18 6.31 12.95 4.95
C VAL A 18 6.24 13.90 3.77
N GLU A 19 6.76 15.11 3.94
CA GLU A 19 6.93 16.04 2.83
C GLU A 19 8.28 15.80 2.17
N LEU A 20 8.27 15.66 0.86
CA LEU A 20 9.47 15.40 0.09
C LEU A 20 10.16 16.71 -0.30
N PRO A 21 11.50 16.69 -0.47
CA PRO A 21 12.23 17.90 -0.93
C PRO A 21 11.71 18.44 -2.26
N SER A 22 11.15 17.58 -3.10
CA SER A 22 10.55 17.98 -4.39
C SER A 22 9.23 18.74 -4.26
N GLY A 23 8.66 18.84 -3.04
CA GLY A 23 7.35 19.43 -2.79
C GLY A 23 6.22 18.44 -2.81
N GLY A 24 6.48 17.18 -3.18
CA GLY A 24 5.48 16.13 -3.12
C GLY A 24 5.27 15.59 -1.71
N ARG A 25 4.26 14.75 -1.54
CA ARG A 25 3.95 14.12 -0.27
C ARG A 25 4.04 12.61 -0.38
N LEU A 26 4.42 11.99 0.73
CA LEU A 26 4.52 10.55 0.84
C LEU A 26 3.83 10.14 2.14
N VAL A 27 2.96 9.16 2.07
CA VAL A 27 2.36 8.56 3.25
C VAL A 27 2.91 7.15 3.43
N HIS A 28 3.43 6.88 4.61
CA HIS A 28 3.79 5.53 5.03
C HIS A 28 2.67 4.98 5.90
N VAL A 29 2.19 3.80 5.58
CA VAL A 29 1.19 3.12 6.39
C VAL A 29 1.50 1.63 6.47
N GLU A 30 1.20 1.03 7.60
CA GLU A 30 1.35 -0.41 7.77
C GLU A 30 -0.03 -1.05 7.80
N VAL A 31 -0.23 -2.03 6.92
CA VAL A 31 -1.49 -2.75 6.78
C VAL A 31 -1.29 -4.18 7.24
N THR A 32 -2.07 -4.60 8.21
CA THR A 32 -2.03 -5.97 8.70
C THR A 32 -3.09 -6.79 8.00
N VAL A 33 -2.64 -7.86 7.36
CA VAL A 33 -3.50 -8.80 6.65
C VAL A 33 -3.63 -10.05 7.50
N ARG A 34 -4.86 -10.40 7.84
CA ARG A 34 -5.16 -11.63 8.56
C ARG A 34 -5.46 -12.74 7.56
N GLN A 35 -4.86 -13.86 7.78
CA GLN A 35 -5.07 -15.03 6.94
C GLN A 35 -5.98 -16.01 7.66
N SER A 36 -6.68 -16.87 6.89
CA SER A 36 -7.52 -17.90 7.47
C SER A 36 -6.70 -18.93 8.27
N GLU A 37 -5.45 -19.13 7.87
CA GLU A 37 -4.51 -20.01 8.57
C GLU A 37 -3.17 -19.31 8.69
N GLY A 38 -2.50 -19.51 9.82
CA GLY A 38 -1.21 -18.94 10.09
C GLY A 38 -1.27 -17.55 10.71
N PRO A 39 -0.12 -16.94 10.97
CA PRO A 39 -0.04 -15.62 11.59
C PRO A 39 -0.46 -14.52 10.62
N ALA A 40 -0.87 -13.40 11.19
CA ALA A 40 -1.12 -12.19 10.40
C ALA A 40 0.19 -11.63 9.85
N GLU A 41 0.13 -11.01 8.67
CA GLU A 41 1.28 -10.39 8.03
C GLU A 41 1.09 -8.88 8.03
N THR A 42 2.15 -8.15 8.38
CA THR A 42 2.15 -6.69 8.30
C THR A 42 2.90 -6.25 7.05
N VAL A 43 2.22 -5.50 6.22
CA VAL A 43 2.72 -5.05 4.92
C VAL A 43 3.01 -3.56 5.00
N PRO A 44 4.27 -3.13 4.82
CA PRO A 44 4.57 -1.70 4.71
C PRO A 44 4.13 -1.19 3.35
N VAL A 45 3.44 -0.04 3.37
CA VAL A 45 2.91 0.60 2.16
C VAL A 45 3.46 2.02 2.08
N SER A 46 3.99 2.38 0.92
CA SER A 46 4.39 3.75 0.60
C SER A 46 3.47 4.28 -0.48
N TRP A 47 2.87 5.44 -0.24
CA TRP A 47 1.91 6.04 -1.16
C TRP A 47 2.35 7.45 -1.49
N PHE A 48 2.81 7.66 -2.73
CA PHE A 48 3.27 8.96 -3.20
C PHE A 48 2.08 9.78 -3.70
N ASP A 49 2.04 11.04 -3.29
CA ASP A 49 0.98 11.99 -3.63
C ASP A 49 -0.43 11.41 -3.41
N PRO A 50 -0.70 10.90 -2.20
CA PRO A 50 -1.97 10.26 -1.91
C PRO A 50 -3.10 11.28 -1.76
N PRO A 51 -4.36 10.84 -1.80
CA PRO A 51 -5.47 11.72 -1.40
C PRO A 51 -5.32 12.12 0.06
N ALA A 52 -5.91 13.27 0.41
CA ALA A 52 -5.73 13.87 1.74
C ALA A 52 -6.11 12.93 2.89
N TRP A 53 -7.15 12.11 2.72
CA TRP A 53 -7.61 11.21 3.76
C TRP A 53 -6.57 10.15 4.15
N ALA A 54 -5.66 9.83 3.23
CA ALA A 54 -4.67 8.78 3.50
C ALA A 54 -3.70 9.16 4.62
N GLY A 55 -3.37 10.44 4.76
CA GLY A 55 -2.51 10.92 5.83
C GLY A 55 -3.17 10.88 7.20
N ASP A 56 -4.49 10.77 7.24
CA ASP A 56 -5.27 10.78 8.48
C ASP A 56 -5.69 9.38 8.93
N LEU A 57 -5.22 8.33 8.26
CA LEU A 57 -5.56 6.96 8.62
C LEU A 57 -5.07 6.60 10.02
N GLN A 58 -5.97 6.08 10.82
CA GLN A 58 -5.71 5.68 12.20
C GLN A 58 -5.73 4.17 12.35
N VAL A 59 -5.18 3.70 13.45
CA VAL A 59 -5.22 2.27 13.81
C VAL A 59 -6.66 1.78 13.80
N GLY A 60 -6.89 0.64 13.16
CA GLY A 60 -8.20 0.03 13.06
C GLY A 60 -8.94 0.34 11.77
N ALA A 61 -8.47 1.32 10.98
CA ALA A 61 -9.10 1.61 9.69
C ALA A 61 -8.93 0.44 8.74
N GLU A 62 -10.01 0.05 8.07
CA GLU A 62 -9.97 -1.01 7.07
C GLU A 62 -9.81 -0.41 5.69
N VAL A 63 -8.82 -0.90 4.94
CA VAL A 63 -8.44 -0.32 3.65
C VAL A 63 -8.15 -1.40 2.61
N VAL A 64 -8.32 -1.03 1.36
CA VAL A 64 -7.84 -1.79 0.20
C VAL A 64 -6.81 -0.92 -0.51
N VAL A 65 -5.66 -1.50 -0.81
CA VAL A 65 -4.57 -0.82 -1.51
C VAL A 65 -4.14 -1.67 -2.70
N ALA A 66 -3.97 -1.05 -3.84
CA ALA A 66 -3.45 -1.70 -5.03
C ALA A 66 -2.21 -0.98 -5.52
N GLY A 67 -1.22 -1.73 -5.95
CA GLY A 67 0.02 -1.18 -6.43
C GLY A 67 0.99 -2.27 -6.87
N ARG A 68 2.25 -2.06 -6.58
CA ARG A 68 3.33 -2.97 -6.95
C ARG A 68 4.26 -3.23 -5.78
N VAL A 69 4.95 -4.35 -5.81
CA VAL A 69 6.01 -4.66 -4.86
C VAL A 69 7.29 -3.97 -5.31
N ARG A 70 7.99 -3.39 -4.37
CA ARG A 70 9.30 -2.81 -4.59
C ARG A 70 10.24 -3.23 -3.46
N ARG A 71 11.49 -3.51 -3.79
CA ARG A 71 12.54 -3.68 -2.79
C ARG A 71 13.40 -2.42 -2.77
N ARG A 72 13.46 -1.79 -1.61
CA ARG A 72 14.21 -0.55 -1.44
C ARG A 72 15.46 -0.82 -0.62
N PHE A 73 16.58 -0.27 -1.07
CA PHE A 73 17.86 -0.35 -0.36
C PHE A 73 18.17 1.00 0.25
N PHE A 74 18.65 0.99 1.47
CA PHE A 74 19.02 2.21 2.18
C PHE A 74 20.14 1.92 3.17
N ARG A 75 20.80 2.97 3.65
CA ARG A 75 21.84 2.82 4.65
C ARG A 75 21.30 3.24 6.01
N ALA A 76 21.55 2.37 6.99
CA ALA A 76 21.19 2.63 8.39
C ALA A 76 22.35 2.13 9.25
N GLY A 77 22.86 2.98 10.13
CA GLY A 77 23.97 2.62 11.00
C GLY A 77 25.24 2.21 10.25
N GLY A 78 25.49 2.78 9.08
CA GLY A 78 26.64 2.45 8.26
C GLY A 78 26.53 1.14 7.46
N VAL A 79 25.41 0.45 7.56
CA VAL A 79 25.16 -0.84 6.90
C VAL A 79 24.07 -0.65 5.85
N THR A 80 24.24 -1.30 4.70
CA THR A 80 23.20 -1.35 3.68
C THR A 80 22.11 -2.33 4.10
N GLN A 81 20.87 -1.85 4.13
CA GLN A 81 19.72 -2.66 4.47
C GLN A 81 18.72 -2.63 3.32
N SER A 82 17.76 -3.54 3.33
CA SER A 82 16.69 -3.56 2.34
C SER A 82 15.35 -3.74 3.02
N ARG A 83 14.32 -3.22 2.36
CA ARG A 83 12.94 -3.36 2.81
C ARG A 83 12.05 -3.61 1.61
N THR A 84 11.23 -4.66 1.70
CA THR A 84 10.21 -4.95 0.70
C THR A 84 8.94 -4.25 1.12
N GLU A 85 8.34 -3.52 0.19
CA GLU A 85 7.13 -2.75 0.46
C GLU A 85 6.21 -2.74 -0.75
N VAL A 86 4.96 -2.35 -0.52
CA VAL A 86 4.01 -2.07 -1.59
C VAL A 86 4.03 -0.57 -1.86
N VAL A 87 4.25 -0.20 -3.12
CA VAL A 87 4.07 1.18 -3.56
C VAL A 87 2.64 1.28 -4.08
N ALA A 88 1.81 2.02 -3.34
CA ALA A 88 0.40 2.15 -3.68
C ALA A 88 0.21 3.04 -4.90
N ALA A 89 -0.57 2.58 -5.85
CA ALA A 89 -1.08 3.39 -6.96
C ALA A 89 -2.47 3.91 -6.63
N LYS A 90 -3.28 3.09 -5.98
CA LYS A 90 -4.64 3.43 -5.59
C LYS A 90 -4.98 2.80 -4.24
N GLY A 91 -5.92 3.40 -3.55
CA GLY A 91 -6.43 2.88 -2.30
C GLY A 91 -7.81 3.42 -1.99
N SER A 92 -8.51 2.74 -1.11
CA SER A 92 -9.85 3.13 -0.69
C SER A 92 -10.13 2.60 0.71
N PRO A 93 -10.92 3.34 1.50
CA PRO A 93 -11.53 2.72 2.67
C PRO A 93 -12.39 1.53 2.22
N LEU A 94 -12.38 0.46 3.00
CA LEU A 94 -13.15 -0.74 2.67
C LEU A 94 -14.65 -0.46 2.59
N SER A 95 -15.13 0.52 3.35
CA SER A 95 -16.53 0.93 3.37
C SER A 95 -17.02 1.53 2.05
N SER A 96 -16.10 2.01 1.20
CA SER A 96 -16.47 2.59 -0.09
C SER A 96 -16.52 1.50 -1.16
N GLN A 97 -17.65 0.79 -1.25
CA GLN A 97 -17.79 -0.37 -2.12
C GLN A 97 -17.53 -0.07 -3.59
N ARG A 98 -17.97 1.08 -4.07
CA ARG A 98 -17.76 1.49 -5.47
C ARG A 98 -16.27 1.67 -5.77
N SER A 99 -15.56 2.35 -4.89
CA SER A 99 -14.12 2.56 -5.05
C SER A 99 -13.34 1.26 -4.99
N VAL A 100 -13.71 0.38 -4.07
CA VAL A 100 -13.09 -0.96 -3.96
C VAL A 100 -13.31 -1.76 -5.25
N ALA A 101 -14.54 -1.78 -5.77
CA ALA A 101 -14.85 -2.49 -7.00
C ALA A 101 -14.03 -1.96 -8.18
N ALA A 102 -13.88 -0.64 -8.29
CA ALA A 102 -13.09 -0.02 -9.35
C ALA A 102 -11.60 -0.42 -9.25
N ILE A 103 -11.05 -0.46 -8.04
CA ILE A 103 -9.67 -0.87 -7.80
C ILE A 103 -9.46 -2.33 -8.23
N LEU A 104 -10.37 -3.22 -7.85
CA LEU A 104 -10.27 -4.63 -8.19
C LEU A 104 -10.41 -4.85 -9.69
N GLN A 105 -11.33 -4.15 -10.35
CA GLN A 105 -11.49 -4.25 -11.80
C GLN A 105 -10.24 -3.79 -12.54
N GLU A 106 -9.62 -2.72 -12.09
CA GLU A 106 -8.40 -2.24 -12.72
C GLU A 106 -7.25 -3.23 -12.55
N ALA A 107 -7.11 -3.84 -11.37
CA ALA A 107 -6.11 -4.87 -11.14
C ALA A 107 -6.32 -6.06 -12.09
N VAL A 108 -7.56 -6.51 -12.25
CA VAL A 108 -7.90 -7.60 -13.17
C VAL A 108 -7.54 -7.21 -14.59
N SER A 109 -7.85 -5.99 -15.01
CA SER A 109 -7.52 -5.52 -16.37
C SER A 109 -6.02 -5.52 -16.64
N VAL A 110 -5.22 -5.11 -15.65
CA VAL A 110 -3.76 -5.14 -15.78
C VAL A 110 -3.27 -6.58 -15.91
N ILE A 111 -3.80 -7.49 -15.10
CA ILE A 111 -3.44 -8.92 -15.17
C ILE A 111 -3.82 -9.52 -16.53
N GLU A 112 -5.01 -9.24 -17.01
CA GLU A 112 -5.47 -9.75 -18.32
C GLU A 112 -4.63 -9.18 -19.47
N GLY A 113 -4.30 -7.88 -19.40
CA GLY A 113 -3.45 -7.25 -20.42
C GLY A 113 -2.05 -7.82 -20.46
N ALA A 114 -1.51 -8.23 -19.32
CA ALA A 114 -0.18 -8.84 -19.25
C ALA A 114 -0.15 -10.26 -19.86
N ALA A 115 -1.29 -10.92 -19.97
CA ALA A 115 -1.38 -12.26 -20.57
C ALA A 115 -1.29 -12.22 -22.11
N ASP A 116 -1.47 -11.07 -22.71
CA ASP A 116 -1.37 -10.87 -24.15
C ASP A 116 0.10 -10.63 -24.55
#